data_9744fdf86698dc370e2605f624853305
#
_entry.id   9744fdf86698dc370e2605f624853305
#
_cell.length_a   1.000
_cell.length_b   1.000
_cell.length_c   1.000
_cell.angle_alpha   90.00
_cell.angle_beta   90.00
_cell.angle_gamma   90.00
#
_symmetry.space_group_name_H-M   'P 1'
#
loop_
_entity.id
_entity.type
_entity.pdbx_description
1 polymer ?
#
loop_
_entity_poly.entity_id
_entity_poly.type
_entity_poly.pdbx_seq_one_letter_code
_entity_poly.pdbx_strand_id
1 'polypeptide(L)'
;MRLRSLMTRLAASTVLIAAAIGAQAAPSISGRELSVGASDVQQYLDGSFPRTQDALGGLIALTMSHPQLSLPAGERLNLGMDVALATAGGNPAKLGTVKLSSGLRYDAQTQGFHLQQPSVDDFTPANQGGRLDSRTRGLLNAWLSDYAQREPIYKLDPAVAGVLGALQVQSAQVKNGKLVVTFNQNLGNLVPAGVLG
;
A
#
# COMPACT_ATOMS: atom_id res chain seq x y z
N MET A 1 62.00 0.97 -48.47
CA MET A 1 60.87 1.79 -47.82
C MET A 1 59.93 0.85 -47.10
N ARG A 2 59.92 0.92 -45.76
CA ARG A 2 59.21 -0.04 -44.93
C ARG A 2 57.91 0.62 -44.45
N LEU A 3 56.72 0.09 -44.88
CA LEU A 3 55.42 0.49 -44.40
C LEU A 3 55.07 -0.27 -43.11
N ARG A 4 55.00 0.43 -42.00
CA ARG A 4 54.53 -0.15 -40.71
C ARG A 4 53.02 -0.01 -40.60
N SER A 5 52.35 -1.17 -40.60
CA SER A 5 50.91 -1.32 -40.33
C SER A 5 50.64 -1.10 -38.85
N LEU A 6 49.84 -0.08 -38.48
CA LEU A 6 49.28 0.12 -37.15
C LEU A 6 47.95 -0.66 -37.06
N MET A 7 47.97 -1.75 -36.31
CA MET A 7 46.72 -2.43 -35.90
C MET A 7 46.15 -1.73 -34.66
N THR A 8 45.04 -1.00 -34.87
CA THR A 8 44.23 -0.44 -33.80
C THR A 8 43.32 -1.53 -33.24
N ARG A 9 43.57 -1.99 -32.02
CA ARG A 9 42.69 -2.92 -31.31
C ARG A 9 41.53 -2.15 -30.70
N LEU A 10 40.31 -2.36 -31.23
CA LEU A 10 39.07 -1.87 -30.64
C LEU A 10 38.66 -2.83 -29.49
N ALA A 11 38.77 -2.38 -28.27
CA ALA A 11 38.29 -3.11 -27.11
C ALA A 11 36.79 -2.79 -26.95
N ALA A 12 35.93 -3.74 -27.29
CA ALA A 12 34.53 -3.67 -27.04
C ALA A 12 34.25 -3.98 -25.55
N SER A 13 34.03 -2.95 -24.76
CA SER A 13 33.57 -3.11 -23.37
C SER A 13 32.10 -3.42 -23.35
N THR A 14 31.74 -4.69 -23.16
CA THR A 14 30.38 -5.13 -22.94
C THR A 14 29.97 -4.78 -21.50
N VAL A 15 29.16 -3.72 -21.33
CA VAL A 15 28.53 -3.38 -20.05
C VAL A 15 27.37 -4.36 -19.83
N LEU A 16 27.57 -5.32 -18.93
CA LEU A 16 26.52 -6.19 -18.43
C LEU A 16 25.64 -5.36 -17.47
N ILE A 17 24.50 -4.87 -17.93
CA ILE A 17 23.46 -4.33 -17.08
C ILE A 17 22.75 -5.53 -16.45
N ALA A 18 23.15 -5.90 -15.24
CA ALA A 18 22.39 -6.81 -14.40
C ALA A 18 21.10 -6.09 -13.98
N ALA A 19 20.00 -6.34 -14.68
CA ALA A 19 18.67 -6.00 -14.21
C ALA A 19 18.42 -6.83 -12.95
N ALA A 20 18.53 -6.22 -11.77
CA ALA A 20 18.03 -6.79 -10.53
C ALA A 20 16.49 -6.81 -10.66
N ILE A 21 15.95 -7.92 -11.13
CA ILE A 21 14.54 -8.23 -11.02
C ILE A 21 14.33 -8.40 -9.51
N GLY A 22 13.82 -7.36 -8.85
CA GLY A 22 13.40 -7.44 -7.46
C GLY A 22 12.40 -8.58 -7.35
N ALA A 23 12.78 -9.67 -6.71
CA ALA A 23 11.87 -10.75 -6.37
C ALA A 23 10.78 -10.13 -5.48
N GLN A 24 9.59 -9.95 -6.03
CA GLN A 24 8.42 -9.56 -5.24
C GLN A 24 8.14 -10.73 -4.30
N ALA A 25 8.20 -10.44 -3.02
CA ALA A 25 7.98 -11.47 -2.00
C ALA A 25 6.48 -11.75 -1.91
N ALA A 26 6.02 -12.75 -2.67
CA ALA A 26 4.65 -13.24 -2.60
C ALA A 26 4.21 -13.50 -1.14
N PRO A 27 2.90 -13.46 -0.85
CA PRO A 27 2.38 -13.83 0.47
C PRO A 27 2.98 -15.18 0.92
N SER A 28 3.42 -15.25 2.18
CA SER A 28 4.07 -16.44 2.72
C SER A 28 3.29 -17.02 3.88
N ILE A 29 3.28 -18.36 3.98
CA ILE A 29 2.62 -19.10 5.07
C ILE A 29 3.68 -19.75 5.95
N SER A 30 3.51 -19.62 7.26
CA SER A 30 4.32 -20.29 8.27
C SER A 30 3.45 -20.73 9.45
N GLY A 31 3.25 -22.02 9.60
CA GLY A 31 2.39 -22.57 10.65
C GLY A 31 0.96 -22.05 10.54
N ARG A 32 0.55 -21.22 11.47
CA ARG A 32 -0.78 -20.58 11.51
C ARG A 32 -0.78 -19.14 11.00
N GLU A 33 0.35 -18.61 10.54
CA GLU A 33 0.50 -17.23 10.11
C GLU A 33 0.55 -17.13 8.58
N LEU A 34 -0.22 -16.19 8.03
CA LEU A 34 -0.09 -15.66 6.68
C LEU A 34 0.60 -14.31 6.77
N SER A 35 1.64 -14.10 6.00
CA SER A 35 2.39 -12.83 5.96
C SER A 35 2.36 -12.24 4.57
N VAL A 36 2.18 -10.91 4.48
CA VAL A 36 2.23 -10.11 3.25
C VAL A 36 3.30 -9.05 3.39
N GLY A 37 4.20 -8.95 2.41
CA GLY A 37 5.29 -7.98 2.39
C GLY A 37 4.82 -6.54 2.17
N ALA A 38 5.61 -5.58 2.64
CA ALA A 38 5.31 -4.16 2.41
C ALA A 38 5.27 -3.79 0.92
N SER A 39 6.12 -4.41 0.09
CA SER A 39 6.15 -4.23 -1.37
C SER A 39 4.84 -4.61 -2.05
N ASP A 40 4.26 -5.75 -1.65
CA ASP A 40 3.03 -6.27 -2.25
C ASP A 40 1.85 -5.35 -1.90
N VAL A 41 1.82 -4.90 -0.64
CA VAL A 41 0.80 -3.94 -0.19
C VAL A 41 0.97 -2.59 -0.91
N GLN A 42 2.20 -2.10 -1.07
CA GLN A 42 2.48 -0.86 -1.79
C GLN A 42 2.04 -0.95 -3.24
N GLN A 43 2.36 -2.03 -3.94
CA GLN A 43 1.93 -2.25 -5.32
C GLN A 43 0.40 -2.28 -5.46
N TYR A 44 -0.30 -2.93 -4.52
CA TYR A 44 -1.76 -2.92 -4.50
C TYR A 44 -2.32 -1.50 -4.30
N LEU A 45 -1.73 -0.73 -3.38
CA LEU A 45 -2.12 0.65 -3.15
C LEU A 45 -1.87 1.51 -4.38
N ASP A 46 -0.71 1.39 -5.04
CA ASP A 46 -0.38 2.15 -6.25
C ASP A 46 -1.40 1.90 -7.38
N GLY A 47 -1.88 0.66 -7.51
CA GLY A 47 -2.93 0.31 -8.46
C GLY A 47 -4.35 0.74 -8.05
N SER A 48 -4.57 1.03 -6.75
CA SER A 48 -5.88 1.38 -6.20
C SER A 48 -6.12 2.88 -6.10
N PHE A 49 -5.09 3.70 -6.17
CA PHE A 49 -5.13 5.16 -6.11
C PHE A 49 -4.84 5.78 -7.49
N PRO A 50 -5.29 6.99 -7.80
CA PRO A 50 -5.96 7.96 -6.91
C PRO A 50 -7.41 7.59 -6.58
N ARG A 51 -7.89 8.06 -5.42
CA ARG A 51 -9.29 7.94 -4.98
C ARG A 51 -9.90 9.32 -4.78
N THR A 52 -11.04 9.55 -5.37
CA THR A 52 -11.79 10.80 -5.22
C THR A 52 -13.12 10.50 -4.54
N GLN A 53 -13.48 11.33 -3.59
CA GLN A 53 -14.78 11.29 -2.92
C GLN A 53 -15.44 12.66 -3.00
N ASP A 54 -16.66 12.67 -3.50
CA ASP A 54 -17.51 13.84 -3.54
C ASP A 54 -18.13 14.11 -2.16
N ALA A 55 -18.18 15.38 -1.81
CA ALA A 55 -18.81 15.87 -0.60
C ALA A 55 -19.75 17.04 -0.92
N LEU A 56 -20.70 17.30 -0.01
CA LEU A 56 -21.68 18.39 -0.13
C LEU A 56 -22.45 18.36 -1.47
N GLY A 57 -22.88 17.18 -1.91
CA GLY A 57 -23.64 17.04 -3.15
C GLY A 57 -22.82 17.31 -4.42
N GLY A 58 -21.51 17.04 -4.41
CA GLY A 58 -20.60 17.25 -5.55
C GLY A 58 -20.03 18.67 -5.63
N LEU A 59 -20.31 19.54 -4.65
CA LEU A 59 -19.71 20.88 -4.58
C LEU A 59 -18.23 20.86 -4.22
N ILE A 60 -17.78 19.80 -3.59
CA ILE A 60 -16.38 19.58 -3.18
C ILE A 60 -16.01 18.14 -3.51
N ALA A 61 -14.84 17.95 -4.14
CA ALA A 61 -14.24 16.65 -4.37
C ALA A 61 -12.88 16.59 -3.66
N LEU A 62 -12.71 15.60 -2.78
CA LEU A 62 -11.46 15.34 -2.09
C LEU A 62 -10.75 14.18 -2.80
N THR A 63 -9.55 14.43 -3.30
CA THR A 63 -8.72 13.42 -3.98
C THR A 63 -7.52 13.06 -3.14
N MET A 64 -7.34 11.76 -2.90
CA MET A 64 -6.18 11.17 -2.27
C MET A 64 -5.34 10.47 -3.32
N SER A 65 -4.02 10.67 -3.30
CA SER A 65 -3.10 10.10 -4.29
C SER A 65 -1.72 9.82 -3.70
N HIS A 66 -0.89 9.09 -4.46
CA HIS A 66 0.49 8.75 -4.11
C HIS A 66 0.62 8.15 -2.71
N PRO A 67 -0.07 7.03 -2.42
CA PRO A 67 0.06 6.38 -1.12
C PRO A 67 1.49 5.89 -0.90
N GLN A 68 2.01 6.10 0.32
CA GLN A 68 3.34 5.65 0.72
C GLN A 68 3.20 4.86 2.02
N LEU A 69 3.33 3.54 1.94
CA LEU A 69 3.23 2.64 3.08
C LEU A 69 4.56 2.53 3.81
N SER A 70 4.49 2.49 5.13
CA SER A 70 5.61 2.11 5.98
C SER A 70 5.11 1.17 7.08
N LEU A 71 5.84 0.10 7.33
CA LEU A 71 5.56 -0.92 8.35
C LEU A 71 6.68 -0.88 9.40
N PRO A 72 6.67 0.11 10.33
CA PRO A 72 7.68 0.23 11.37
C PRO A 72 7.59 -0.94 12.37
N ALA A 73 8.58 -1.03 13.25
CA ALA A 73 8.48 -1.90 14.41
C ALA A 73 7.32 -1.44 15.30
N GLY A 74 6.40 -2.35 15.63
CA GLY A 74 5.20 -2.07 16.40
C GLY A 74 3.95 -2.65 15.72
N GLU A 75 2.77 -2.33 16.27
CA GLU A 75 1.51 -2.91 15.82
C GLU A 75 0.76 -2.04 14.79
N ARG A 76 1.25 -0.83 14.53
CA ARG A 76 0.60 0.13 13.63
C ARG A 76 1.41 0.29 12.35
N LEU A 77 0.70 0.34 11.23
CA LEU A 77 1.26 0.80 9.96
C LEU A 77 1.21 2.33 9.88
N ASN A 78 2.07 2.90 9.05
CA ASN A 78 2.01 4.31 8.66
C ASN A 78 1.70 4.42 7.17
N LEU A 79 0.89 5.40 6.81
CA LEU A 79 0.53 5.68 5.43
C LEU A 79 0.59 7.20 5.18
N GLY A 80 1.42 7.61 4.22
CA GLY A 80 1.48 8.98 3.73
C GLY A 80 0.67 9.09 2.43
N MET A 81 -0.04 10.21 2.22
CA MET A 81 -0.80 10.45 0.99
C MET A 81 -0.86 11.94 0.65
N ASP A 82 -0.82 12.24 -0.63
CA ASP A 82 -1.14 13.59 -1.12
C ASP A 82 -2.65 13.82 -1.09
N VAL A 83 -3.03 15.02 -0.68
CA VAL A 83 -4.43 15.48 -0.60
C VAL A 83 -4.63 16.65 -1.54
N ALA A 84 -5.62 16.56 -2.39
CA ALA A 84 -6.07 17.66 -3.25
C ALA A 84 -7.58 17.88 -3.08
N LEU A 85 -8.01 19.10 -3.29
CA LEU A 85 -9.42 19.51 -3.19
C LEU A 85 -9.82 20.24 -4.46
N ALA A 86 -10.96 19.87 -5.03
CA ALA A 86 -11.62 20.59 -6.09
C ALA A 86 -12.97 21.14 -5.59
N THR A 87 -13.33 22.33 -6.05
CA THR A 87 -14.69 22.88 -5.96
C THR A 87 -15.43 22.58 -7.26
N ALA A 88 -16.77 22.63 -7.24
CA ALA A 88 -17.61 22.30 -8.40
C ALA A 88 -17.11 22.99 -9.69
N GLY A 89 -16.77 22.17 -10.68
CA GLY A 89 -16.25 22.64 -11.98
C GLY A 89 -14.81 23.16 -11.97
N GLY A 90 -14.12 23.15 -10.83
CA GLY A 90 -12.73 23.59 -10.71
C GLY A 90 -11.73 22.43 -10.84
N ASN A 91 -10.47 22.78 -11.14
CA ASN A 91 -9.38 21.81 -11.11
C ASN A 91 -8.97 21.47 -9.67
N PRO A 92 -8.52 20.24 -9.38
CA PRO A 92 -8.00 19.88 -8.06
C PRO A 92 -6.77 20.72 -7.71
N ALA A 93 -6.81 21.38 -6.56
CA ALA A 93 -5.68 22.10 -5.98
C ALA A 93 -5.05 21.24 -4.88
N LYS A 94 -3.73 21.01 -4.95
CA LYS A 94 -3.01 20.28 -3.90
C LYS A 94 -3.05 21.05 -2.59
N LEU A 95 -3.59 20.44 -1.54
CA LEU A 95 -3.61 20.98 -0.19
C LEU A 95 -2.32 20.70 0.57
N GLY A 96 -1.78 19.49 0.41
CA GLY A 96 -0.59 19.05 1.13
C GLY A 96 -0.47 17.53 1.15
N THR A 97 0.31 17.04 2.09
CA THR A 97 0.50 15.62 2.36
C THR A 97 0.03 15.30 3.77
N VAL A 98 -0.80 14.28 3.92
CA VAL A 98 -1.24 13.76 5.22
C VAL A 98 -0.39 12.54 5.59
N LYS A 99 -0.06 12.42 6.87
CA LYS A 99 0.49 11.18 7.46
C LYS A 99 -0.51 10.64 8.45
N LEU A 100 -0.77 9.36 8.36
CA LEU A 100 -1.66 8.66 9.27
C LEU A 100 -1.01 7.37 9.79
N SER A 101 -1.44 6.95 10.96
CA SER A 101 -1.16 5.62 11.48
C SER A 101 -2.45 4.84 11.68
N SER A 102 -2.37 3.52 11.60
CA SER A 102 -3.53 2.65 11.74
C SER A 102 -3.13 1.29 12.30
N GLY A 103 -3.99 0.71 13.11
CA GLY A 103 -4.01 -0.73 13.31
C GLY A 103 -4.44 -1.46 12.04
N LEU A 104 -4.50 -2.77 12.13
CA LEU A 104 -4.83 -3.66 11.02
C LEU A 104 -5.96 -4.60 11.44
N ARG A 105 -6.93 -4.83 10.56
CA ARG A 105 -7.88 -5.94 10.65
C ARG A 105 -7.91 -6.72 9.35
N TYR A 106 -8.11 -8.00 9.45
CA TYR A 106 -8.45 -8.85 8.30
C TYR A 106 -9.96 -9.08 8.27
N ASP A 107 -10.53 -8.97 7.09
CA ASP A 107 -11.94 -9.19 6.84
C ASP A 107 -12.11 -10.35 5.86
N ALA A 108 -12.71 -11.44 6.35
CA ALA A 108 -12.91 -12.65 5.55
C ALA A 108 -13.94 -12.47 4.43
N GLN A 109 -14.88 -11.52 4.56
CA GLN A 109 -15.89 -11.26 3.52
C GLN A 109 -15.27 -10.54 2.32
N THR A 110 -14.43 -9.54 2.56
CA THR A 110 -13.71 -8.81 1.52
C THR A 110 -12.40 -9.50 1.13
N GLN A 111 -12.00 -10.53 1.90
CA GLN A 111 -10.74 -11.27 1.74
C GLN A 111 -9.52 -10.37 1.76
N GLY A 112 -9.56 -9.33 2.58
CA GLY A 112 -8.58 -8.26 2.57
C GLY A 112 -8.19 -7.73 3.93
N PHE A 113 -7.08 -7.01 3.92
CA PHE A 113 -6.58 -6.27 5.06
C PHE A 113 -7.14 -4.84 5.00
N HIS A 114 -7.73 -4.38 6.09
CA HIS A 114 -8.31 -3.06 6.23
C HIS A 114 -7.60 -2.27 7.33
N LEU A 115 -7.66 -0.96 7.24
CA LEU A 115 -7.27 -0.08 8.32
C LEU A 115 -8.19 -0.31 9.54
N GLN A 116 -7.62 -0.23 10.73
CA GLN A 116 -8.34 -0.30 12.00
C GLN A 116 -8.02 0.93 12.84
N GLN A 117 -9.05 1.70 13.15
CA GLN A 117 -8.91 2.93 13.93
C GLN A 117 -7.78 3.84 13.40
N PRO A 118 -7.85 4.25 12.12
CA PRO A 118 -6.87 5.16 11.54
C PRO A 118 -6.90 6.52 12.25
N SER A 119 -5.73 7.11 12.41
CA SER A 119 -5.54 8.43 13.01
C SER A 119 -4.66 9.29 12.11
N VAL A 120 -5.07 10.54 11.89
CA VAL A 120 -4.22 11.53 11.22
C VAL A 120 -3.20 12.04 12.24
N ASP A 121 -1.92 11.74 12.00
CA ASP A 121 -0.81 12.08 12.88
C ASP A 121 -0.19 13.43 12.53
N ASP A 122 -0.08 13.72 11.20
CA ASP A 122 0.56 14.95 10.72
C ASP A 122 -0.03 15.40 9.38
N PHE A 123 0.07 16.71 9.12
CA PHE A 123 -0.29 17.30 7.84
C PHE A 123 0.76 18.34 7.43
N THR A 124 1.40 18.12 6.30
CA THR A 124 2.35 19.05 5.70
C THR A 124 1.67 19.82 4.57
N PRO A 125 1.41 21.14 4.70
CA PRO A 125 0.76 21.93 3.66
C PRO A 125 1.61 22.04 2.38
N ALA A 126 0.96 22.11 1.22
CA ALA A 126 1.64 22.31 -0.06
C ALA A 126 2.26 23.72 -0.18
N ASN A 127 1.67 24.73 0.48
CA ASN A 127 2.14 26.10 0.49
C ASN A 127 2.58 26.52 1.89
N GLN A 128 3.60 27.40 1.97
CA GLN A 128 4.05 27.96 3.25
C GLN A 128 2.89 28.71 3.92
N GLY A 129 2.64 28.40 5.20
CA GLY A 129 1.57 29.02 5.98
C GLY A 129 0.19 28.40 5.76
N GLY A 130 0.05 27.42 4.86
CA GLY A 130 -1.17 26.63 4.71
C GLY A 130 -1.49 25.87 6.00
N ARG A 131 -2.79 25.73 6.32
CA ARG A 131 -3.28 24.95 7.46
C ARG A 131 -4.46 24.10 6.98
N LEU A 132 -4.59 22.92 7.57
CA LEU A 132 -5.79 22.12 7.40
C LEU A 132 -6.90 22.76 8.24
N ASP A 133 -7.85 23.44 7.61
CA ASP A 133 -8.99 24.00 8.32
C ASP A 133 -9.89 22.90 8.92
N SER A 134 -10.76 23.28 9.83
CA SER A 134 -11.63 22.32 10.55
C SER A 134 -12.58 21.57 9.60
N ARG A 135 -13.05 22.22 8.55
CA ARG A 135 -13.96 21.61 7.56
C ARG A 135 -13.24 20.57 6.71
N THR A 136 -12.08 20.89 6.17
CA THR A 136 -11.26 19.97 5.37
C THR A 136 -10.78 18.80 6.23
N ARG A 137 -10.41 19.05 7.50
CA ARG A 137 -10.08 17.98 8.46
C ARG A 137 -11.27 17.06 8.71
N GLY A 138 -12.47 17.60 8.85
CA GLY A 138 -13.71 16.82 8.99
C GLY A 138 -13.97 15.93 7.79
N LEU A 139 -13.80 16.45 6.56
CA LEU A 139 -13.92 15.68 5.32
C LEU A 139 -12.88 14.57 5.22
N LEU A 140 -11.63 14.87 5.56
CA LEU A 140 -10.54 13.87 5.57
C LEU A 140 -10.83 12.73 6.57
N ASN A 141 -11.26 13.06 7.79
CA ASN A 141 -11.61 12.05 8.79
C ASN A 141 -12.81 11.20 8.35
N ALA A 142 -13.83 11.81 7.73
CA ALA A 142 -14.99 11.10 7.20
C ALA A 142 -14.57 10.14 6.07
N TRP A 143 -13.73 10.63 5.13
CA TRP A 143 -13.17 9.81 4.07
C TRP A 143 -12.36 8.64 4.63
N LEU A 144 -11.46 8.91 5.57
CA LEU A 144 -10.59 7.91 6.17
C LEU A 144 -11.39 6.82 6.90
N SER A 145 -12.45 7.23 7.61
CA SER A 145 -13.36 6.30 8.30
C SER A 145 -14.12 5.41 7.32
N ASP A 146 -14.63 5.99 6.23
CA ASP A 146 -15.35 5.27 5.18
C ASP A 146 -14.42 4.30 4.44
N TYR A 147 -13.23 4.77 4.06
CA TYR A 147 -12.20 3.94 3.43
C TYR A 147 -11.81 2.76 4.31
N ALA A 148 -11.55 2.99 5.61
CA ALA A 148 -11.19 1.94 6.55
C ALA A 148 -12.27 0.85 6.70
N GLN A 149 -13.53 1.20 6.53
CA GLN A 149 -14.64 0.26 6.63
C GLN A 149 -14.84 -0.55 5.35
N ARG A 150 -14.73 0.07 4.19
CA ARG A 150 -15.15 -0.51 2.91
C ARG A 150 -14.00 -1.01 2.05
N GLU A 151 -12.88 -0.28 2.07
CA GLU A 151 -11.80 -0.53 1.12
C GLU A 151 -10.61 -1.19 1.81
N PRO A 152 -10.12 -2.32 1.29
CA PRO A 152 -8.91 -2.93 1.79
C PRO A 152 -7.67 -2.17 1.29
N ILE A 153 -6.61 -2.19 2.10
CA ILE A 153 -5.27 -1.76 1.71
C ILE A 153 -4.50 -2.87 0.98
N TYR A 154 -5.01 -4.09 1.05
CA TYR A 154 -4.52 -5.25 0.31
C TYR A 154 -5.59 -6.34 0.26
N LYS A 155 -5.78 -6.94 -0.91
CA LYS A 155 -6.62 -8.14 -1.09
C LYS A 155 -5.75 -9.35 -1.34
N LEU A 156 -6.12 -10.46 -0.71
CA LEU A 156 -5.51 -11.75 -1.01
C LEU A 156 -5.92 -12.24 -2.40
N ASP A 157 -5.03 -13.01 -3.02
CA ASP A 157 -5.39 -13.77 -4.21
C ASP A 157 -6.61 -14.66 -3.93
N PRO A 158 -7.60 -14.74 -4.83
CA PRO A 158 -8.82 -15.52 -4.62
C PRO A 158 -8.57 -16.99 -4.30
N ALA A 159 -7.50 -17.60 -4.83
CA ALA A 159 -7.15 -18.99 -4.54
C ALA A 159 -6.70 -19.18 -3.08
N VAL A 160 -5.88 -18.24 -2.57
CA VAL A 160 -5.47 -18.20 -1.16
C VAL A 160 -6.66 -17.91 -0.26
N ALA A 161 -7.43 -16.90 -0.62
CA ALA A 161 -8.59 -16.45 0.14
C ALA A 161 -9.68 -17.51 0.27
N GLY A 162 -9.92 -18.30 -0.78
CA GLY A 162 -10.88 -19.41 -0.78
C GLY A 162 -10.55 -20.50 0.24
N VAL A 163 -9.26 -20.81 0.41
CA VAL A 163 -8.81 -21.79 1.43
C VAL A 163 -8.94 -21.20 2.84
N LEU A 164 -8.65 -19.90 3.01
CA LEU A 164 -8.62 -19.24 4.31
C LEU A 164 -10.01 -18.81 4.80
N GLY A 165 -10.99 -18.68 3.89
CA GLY A 165 -12.32 -18.14 4.20
C GLY A 165 -13.12 -18.98 5.20
N ALA A 166 -12.79 -20.28 5.37
CA ALA A 166 -13.41 -21.16 6.36
C ALA A 166 -12.72 -21.11 7.74
N LEU A 167 -11.60 -20.38 7.87
CA LEU A 167 -10.80 -20.34 9.07
C LEU A 167 -11.14 -19.13 9.94
N GLN A 168 -11.01 -19.29 11.25
CA GLN A 168 -11.18 -18.18 12.18
C GLN A 168 -9.88 -17.40 12.34
N VAL A 169 -9.97 -16.08 12.15
CA VAL A 169 -8.89 -15.16 12.42
C VAL A 169 -8.75 -14.94 13.93
N GLN A 170 -7.56 -15.13 14.45
CA GLN A 170 -7.22 -14.85 15.84
C GLN A 170 -6.66 -13.43 16.01
N SER A 171 -5.80 -12.99 15.08
CA SER A 171 -5.23 -11.65 15.08
C SER A 171 -4.83 -11.20 13.70
N ALA A 172 -4.80 -9.88 13.49
CA ALA A 172 -4.20 -9.23 12.34
C ALA A 172 -3.35 -8.06 12.84
N GLN A 173 -2.07 -8.01 12.47
CA GLN A 173 -1.12 -7.04 13.04
C GLN A 173 0.05 -6.78 12.08
N VAL A 174 0.78 -5.70 12.34
CA VAL A 174 2.09 -5.44 11.74
C VAL A 174 3.17 -6.15 12.57
N LYS A 175 3.98 -6.98 11.93
CA LYS A 175 5.06 -7.74 12.60
C LYS A 175 6.25 -7.87 11.65
N ASN A 176 7.43 -7.45 12.10
CA ASN A 176 8.68 -7.56 11.33
C ASN A 176 8.60 -6.97 9.90
N GLY A 177 7.97 -5.80 9.74
CA GLY A 177 7.82 -5.15 8.44
C GLY A 177 6.86 -5.84 7.48
N LYS A 178 5.96 -6.66 7.97
CA LYS A 178 4.93 -7.38 7.21
C LYS A 178 3.55 -7.20 7.83
N LEU A 179 2.51 -7.35 7.03
CA LEU A 179 1.17 -7.58 7.53
C LEU A 179 1.04 -9.07 7.85
N VAL A 180 0.61 -9.40 9.05
CA VAL A 180 0.51 -10.80 9.51
C VAL A 180 -0.89 -11.08 10.03
N VAL A 181 -1.51 -12.15 9.54
CA VAL A 181 -2.75 -12.71 10.07
C VAL A 181 -2.45 -14.05 10.69
N THR A 182 -2.92 -14.26 11.93
CA THR A 182 -2.84 -15.54 12.62
C THR A 182 -4.23 -16.20 12.64
N PHE A 183 -4.28 -17.46 12.26
CA PHE A 183 -5.50 -18.27 12.24
C PHE A 183 -5.54 -19.29 13.37
N ASN A 184 -6.72 -19.85 13.62
CA ASN A 184 -6.93 -20.88 14.63
C ASN A 184 -6.36 -22.26 14.24
N GLN A 185 -5.99 -22.47 12.96
CA GLN A 185 -5.49 -23.74 12.43
C GLN A 185 -4.16 -23.57 11.68
N ASN A 186 -3.43 -24.66 11.50
CA ASN A 186 -2.21 -24.67 10.70
C ASN A 186 -2.54 -24.62 9.21
N LEU A 187 -1.96 -23.66 8.50
CA LEU A 187 -2.23 -23.39 7.10
C LEU A 187 -1.41 -24.29 6.16
N GLY A 188 -0.27 -24.79 6.60
CA GLY A 188 0.67 -25.55 5.76
C GLY A 188 0.09 -26.83 5.14
N ASN A 189 -0.97 -27.37 5.75
CA ASN A 189 -1.67 -28.56 5.23
C ASN A 189 -2.90 -28.21 4.37
N LEU A 190 -3.28 -26.93 4.30
CA LEU A 190 -4.52 -26.49 3.67
C LEU A 190 -4.26 -25.78 2.33
N VAL A 191 -3.12 -25.13 2.18
CA VAL A 191 -2.75 -24.42 0.95
C VAL A 191 -1.86 -25.31 0.11
N PRO A 192 -2.27 -25.64 -1.13
CA PRO A 192 -1.45 -26.45 -2.03
C PRO A 192 -0.10 -25.79 -2.33
N ALA A 193 0.95 -26.60 -2.41
CA ALA A 193 2.25 -26.14 -2.88
C ALA A 193 2.11 -25.54 -4.30
N GLY A 194 2.55 -24.27 -4.48
CA GLY A 194 2.46 -23.55 -5.75
C GLY A 194 1.38 -22.47 -5.82
N VAL A 195 0.51 -22.34 -4.81
CA VAL A 195 -0.46 -21.21 -4.74
C VAL A 195 0.20 -19.94 -4.20
N LEU A 196 1.36 -20.06 -3.59
CA LEU A 196 2.16 -18.99 -2.97
C LEU A 196 3.52 -18.87 -3.69
N GLY A 197 3.53 -18.91 -4.99
CA GLY A 197 4.76 -18.86 -5.76
C GLY A 197 4.89 -17.61 -6.61
#